data_f27a8254fef8df14c754f5cfef58e8da
#
_entry.id   f27a8254fef8df14c754f5cfef58e8da
#
_cell.length_a   1.000
_cell.length_b   1.000
_cell.length_c   1.000
_cell.angle_alpha   90.00
_cell.angle_beta   90.00
_cell.angle_gamma   90.00
#
_symmetry.space_group_name_H-M   'P 1'
#
loop_
_entity.id
_entity.type
_entity.pdbx_description
1 polymer ?
#
loop_
_entity_poly.entity_id
_entity_poly.type
_entity_poly.pdbx_seq_one_letter_code
_entity_poly.pdbx_strand_id
1 'polypeptide(L)'
;MNPSDFRAAIVEYIRAQAKPVDKFSHQPRLYELAKAVGAGQDYDDDVVFAAVWMHDLGVFVGHRPEDPDKLAAWDCVAYAMRETPQILKRLGFPPEKIPTVVEAIRTHQPSGKPTSTEGIIVRDADILEQLGATTILRTVCKIGRDTRFQTFSDALAVLQKNADTLPGQLKLPAARQLAEPRLQTLRTFLEAARAEHCGG
;
A
#
# COMPACT_ATOMS: atom_id res chain seq x y z
N MET A 1 17.09 -7.62 23.95
CA MET A 1 15.70 -7.43 23.57
C MET A 1 15.19 -8.73 22.95
N ASN A 2 14.01 -9.17 23.32
CA ASN A 2 13.43 -10.38 22.75
C ASN A 2 13.10 -10.12 21.25
N PRO A 3 13.30 -11.08 20.32
CA PRO A 3 12.98 -10.86 18.88
C PRO A 3 11.53 -10.44 18.59
N SER A 4 10.62 -10.66 19.54
CA SER A 4 9.21 -10.22 19.42
C SER A 4 8.98 -8.74 19.74
N ASP A 5 9.99 -8.01 20.21
CA ASP A 5 9.81 -6.64 20.74
C ASP A 5 9.80 -5.58 19.62
N PHE A 6 10.59 -5.77 18.54
CA PHE A 6 10.64 -4.79 17.45
C PHE A 6 9.34 -4.71 16.63
N ARG A 7 8.58 -5.79 16.48
CA ARG A 7 7.29 -5.76 15.76
C ARG A 7 6.29 -4.88 16.50
N ALA A 8 6.16 -5.06 17.80
CA ALA A 8 5.30 -4.20 18.61
C ALA A 8 5.76 -2.73 18.57
N ALA A 9 7.08 -2.49 18.66
CA ALA A 9 7.64 -1.15 18.58
C ALA A 9 7.37 -0.46 17.21
N ILE A 10 7.46 -1.20 16.09
CA ILE A 10 7.12 -0.69 14.75
C ILE A 10 5.62 -0.34 14.68
N VAL A 11 4.74 -1.22 15.17
CA VAL A 11 3.29 -0.97 15.18
C VAL A 11 2.95 0.29 15.96
N GLU A 12 3.49 0.43 17.17
CA GLU A 12 3.23 1.61 18.01
C GLU A 12 3.81 2.89 17.40
N TYR A 13 5.01 2.80 16.81
CA TYR A 13 5.60 3.93 16.08
C TYR A 13 4.68 4.39 14.96
N ILE A 14 4.24 3.49 14.07
CA ILE A 14 3.36 3.83 12.96
C ILE A 14 1.99 4.31 13.45
N ARG A 15 1.43 3.72 14.51
CA ARG A 15 0.17 4.20 15.11
C ARG A 15 0.27 5.65 15.56
N ALA A 16 1.39 6.05 16.13
CA ALA A 16 1.63 7.43 16.54
C ALA A 16 1.84 8.39 15.37
N GLN A 17 2.40 7.89 14.25
CA GLN A 17 2.73 8.71 13.07
C GLN A 17 1.58 8.81 12.06
N ALA A 18 0.74 7.77 11.93
CA ALA A 18 -0.31 7.71 10.90
C ALA A 18 -1.40 8.76 11.15
N LYS A 19 -1.31 9.87 10.43
CA LYS A 19 -2.30 10.95 10.44
C LYS A 19 -2.76 11.26 9.01
N PRO A 20 -4.08 11.46 8.82
CA PRO A 20 -5.17 11.28 9.80
C PRO A 20 -5.27 9.81 10.25
N VAL A 21 -5.97 9.56 11.35
CA VAL A 21 -6.04 8.25 12.06
C VAL A 21 -6.49 7.08 11.15
N ASP A 22 -7.31 7.35 10.15
CA ASP A 22 -7.76 6.36 9.17
C ASP A 22 -6.60 5.75 8.35
N LYS A 23 -5.48 6.45 8.24
CA LYS A 23 -4.28 5.94 7.56
C LYS A 23 -3.71 4.70 8.24
N PHE A 24 -3.82 4.59 9.55
CA PHE A 24 -3.34 3.41 10.29
C PHE A 24 -4.04 2.11 9.88
N SER A 25 -5.29 2.18 9.42
CA SER A 25 -6.06 0.98 9.07
C SER A 25 -5.52 0.23 7.83
N HIS A 26 -4.68 0.88 7.03
CA HIS A 26 -4.09 0.29 5.83
C HIS A 26 -3.07 -0.80 6.16
N GLN A 27 -2.10 -0.52 7.02
CA GLN A 27 -0.98 -1.41 7.30
C GLN A 27 -1.39 -2.78 7.85
N PRO A 28 -2.29 -2.90 8.87
CA PRO A 28 -2.74 -4.21 9.33
C PRO A 28 -3.39 -5.05 8.23
N ARG A 29 -4.27 -4.44 7.42
CA ARG A 29 -4.91 -5.15 6.30
C ARG A 29 -3.92 -5.58 5.24
N LEU A 30 -2.99 -4.69 4.90
CA LEU A 30 -1.96 -4.98 3.90
C LEU A 30 -1.05 -6.11 4.38
N TYR A 31 -0.71 -6.17 5.66
CA TYR A 31 0.11 -7.25 6.20
C TYR A 31 -0.62 -8.60 6.16
N GLU A 32 -1.92 -8.66 6.54
CA GLU A 32 -2.72 -9.88 6.40
C GLU A 32 -2.78 -10.33 4.93
N LEU A 33 -2.93 -9.39 4.02
CA LEU A 33 -2.95 -9.68 2.59
C LEU A 33 -1.57 -10.16 2.09
N ALA A 34 -0.48 -9.55 2.55
CA ALA A 34 0.88 -9.97 2.23
C ALA A 34 1.17 -11.41 2.71
N LYS A 35 0.72 -11.80 3.90
CA LYS A 35 0.81 -13.18 4.37
C LYS A 35 0.05 -14.16 3.46
N ALA A 36 -1.15 -13.79 3.02
CA ALA A 36 -1.94 -14.61 2.11
C ALA A 36 -1.26 -14.74 0.73
N VAL A 37 -0.69 -13.66 0.22
CA VAL A 37 0.08 -13.64 -1.04
C VAL A 37 1.35 -14.47 -0.94
N GLY A 38 2.05 -14.41 0.21
CA GLY A 38 3.28 -15.13 0.49
C GLY A 38 3.09 -16.62 0.85
N ALA A 39 1.84 -17.10 0.94
CA ALA A 39 1.58 -18.48 1.32
C ALA A 39 2.27 -19.46 0.38
N GLY A 40 3.07 -20.38 0.95
CA GLY A 40 3.83 -21.37 0.20
C GLY A 40 5.13 -20.85 -0.45
N GLN A 41 5.49 -19.58 -0.24
CA GLN A 41 6.77 -19.01 -0.64
C GLN A 41 7.79 -19.14 0.51
N ASP A 42 9.06 -19.26 0.16
CA ASP A 42 10.17 -19.08 1.10
C ASP A 42 10.56 -17.60 1.12
N TYR A 43 10.33 -16.93 2.26
CA TYR A 43 10.59 -15.51 2.44
C TYR A 43 10.82 -15.16 3.92
N ASP A 44 11.46 -14.04 4.16
CA ASP A 44 11.64 -13.50 5.50
C ASP A 44 10.43 -12.63 5.90
N ASP A 45 9.57 -13.18 6.78
CA ASP A 45 8.35 -12.48 7.24
C ASP A 45 8.65 -11.20 8.04
N ASP A 46 9.82 -11.09 8.69
CA ASP A 46 10.21 -9.85 9.36
C ASP A 46 10.45 -8.71 8.36
N VAL A 47 11.03 -9.04 7.19
CA VAL A 47 11.26 -8.09 6.10
C VAL A 47 9.92 -7.64 5.52
N VAL A 48 9.02 -8.57 5.20
CA VAL A 48 7.67 -8.24 4.69
C VAL A 48 6.91 -7.40 5.68
N PHE A 49 6.92 -7.79 6.98
CA PHE A 49 6.30 -7.02 8.05
C PHE A 49 6.83 -5.58 8.08
N ALA A 50 8.14 -5.40 8.20
CA ALA A 50 8.74 -4.08 8.30
C ALA A 50 8.46 -3.23 7.05
N ALA A 51 8.56 -3.80 5.84
CA ALA A 51 8.27 -3.10 4.60
C ALA A 51 6.82 -2.63 4.52
N VAL A 52 5.86 -3.51 4.84
CA VAL A 52 4.43 -3.18 4.87
C VAL A 52 4.12 -2.06 5.86
N TRP A 53 4.72 -2.06 7.04
CA TRP A 53 4.46 -1.02 8.04
C TRP A 53 5.11 0.31 7.69
N MET A 54 6.25 0.32 6.99
CA MET A 54 7.05 1.52 6.75
C MET A 54 6.84 2.17 5.38
N HIS A 55 6.29 1.46 4.37
CA HIS A 55 6.27 1.94 2.98
C HIS A 55 5.52 3.28 2.77
N ASP A 56 4.46 3.52 3.54
CA ASP A 56 3.61 4.71 3.45
C ASP A 56 4.03 5.85 4.40
N LEU A 57 5.21 5.77 5.04
CA LEU A 57 5.64 6.78 6.00
C LEU A 57 5.59 8.21 5.43
N GLY A 58 5.97 8.39 4.17
CA GLY A 58 5.95 9.68 3.47
C GLY A 58 4.55 10.21 3.12
N VAL A 59 3.48 9.44 3.36
CA VAL A 59 2.10 9.84 3.07
C VAL A 59 1.44 10.52 4.28
N PHE A 60 1.99 10.34 5.48
CA PHE A 60 1.39 10.84 6.72
C PHE A 60 1.55 12.35 6.86
N VAL A 61 0.52 13.00 7.40
CA VAL A 61 0.59 14.41 7.82
C VAL A 61 1.67 14.55 8.91
N GLY A 62 2.53 15.56 8.74
CA GLY A 62 3.73 15.74 9.56
C GLY A 62 5.01 15.14 8.98
N HIS A 63 4.89 14.23 7.99
CA HIS A 63 6.01 13.70 7.21
C HIS A 63 6.06 14.32 5.80
N ARG A 64 4.88 14.49 5.18
CA ARG A 64 4.74 15.14 3.89
C ARG A 64 4.70 16.68 4.03
N PRO A 65 5.07 17.44 2.99
CA PRO A 65 4.89 18.89 2.98
C PRO A 65 3.42 19.28 3.11
N GLU A 66 3.16 20.42 3.75
CA GLU A 66 1.83 21.02 3.81
C GLU A 66 1.58 21.99 2.63
N ASP A 67 2.65 22.56 2.09
CA ASP A 67 2.63 23.45 0.93
C ASP A 67 2.19 22.68 -0.32
N PRO A 68 1.15 23.15 -1.06
CA PRO A 68 0.58 22.43 -2.21
C PRO A 68 1.58 22.17 -3.34
N ASP A 69 2.46 23.13 -3.64
CA ASP A 69 3.43 22.99 -4.74
C ASP A 69 4.51 21.97 -4.40
N LYS A 70 4.98 22.01 -3.15
CA LYS A 70 5.92 21.00 -2.65
C LYS A 70 5.27 19.62 -2.54
N LEU A 71 4.00 19.56 -2.19
CA LEU A 71 3.25 18.30 -2.12
C LEU A 71 3.04 17.68 -3.52
N ALA A 72 2.83 18.51 -4.54
CA ALA A 72 2.69 18.03 -5.92
C ALA A 72 4.00 17.38 -6.45
N ALA A 73 5.16 17.86 -5.99
CA ALA A 73 6.47 17.32 -6.33
C ALA A 73 6.99 16.28 -5.32
N TRP A 74 6.17 15.91 -4.31
CA TRP A 74 6.62 15.07 -3.21
C TRP A 74 6.73 13.60 -3.59
N ASP A 75 7.94 13.04 -3.43
CA ASP A 75 8.21 11.61 -3.54
C ASP A 75 8.12 10.94 -2.16
N CYS A 76 6.96 10.40 -1.85
CA CYS A 76 6.70 9.71 -0.59
C CYS A 76 7.52 8.41 -0.45
N VAL A 77 7.85 7.75 -1.57
CA VAL A 77 8.67 6.52 -1.57
C VAL A 77 10.11 6.86 -1.24
N ALA A 78 10.68 7.87 -1.90
CA ALA A 78 12.05 8.33 -1.59
C ALA A 78 12.18 8.77 -0.13
N TYR A 79 11.16 9.44 0.42
CA TYR A 79 11.11 9.77 1.84
C TYR A 79 11.11 8.52 2.73
N ALA A 80 10.23 7.57 2.48
CA ALA A 80 10.15 6.35 3.26
C ALA A 80 11.47 5.56 3.21
N MET A 81 12.08 5.43 2.04
CA MET A 81 13.40 4.79 1.88
C MET A 81 14.49 5.46 2.70
N ARG A 82 14.51 6.78 2.77
CA ARG A 82 15.52 7.55 3.52
C ARG A 82 15.37 7.40 5.03
N GLU A 83 14.14 7.48 5.53
CA GLU A 83 13.87 7.51 6.98
C GLU A 83 13.84 6.10 7.60
N THR A 84 13.36 5.10 6.87
CA THR A 84 13.16 3.74 7.37
C THR A 84 14.40 3.12 8.03
N PRO A 85 15.64 3.20 7.46
CA PRO A 85 16.81 2.56 8.06
C PRO A 85 17.11 3.04 9.48
N GLN A 86 17.01 4.33 9.73
CA GLN A 86 17.29 4.90 11.06
C GLN A 86 16.19 4.58 12.06
N ILE A 87 14.93 4.58 11.61
CA ILE A 87 13.78 4.23 12.43
C ILE A 87 13.89 2.76 12.85
N LEU A 88 14.08 1.84 11.92
CA LEU A 88 14.18 0.40 12.18
C LEU A 88 15.34 0.07 13.12
N LYS A 89 16.52 0.67 12.92
CA LYS A 89 17.66 0.51 13.84
C LYS A 89 17.30 0.93 15.27
N ARG A 90 16.65 2.09 15.43
CA ARG A 90 16.22 2.60 16.75
C ARG A 90 15.19 1.70 17.42
N LEU A 91 14.33 1.04 16.62
CA LEU A 91 13.29 0.12 17.10
C LEU A 91 13.80 -1.31 17.32
N GLY A 92 15.10 -1.57 17.15
CA GLY A 92 15.71 -2.87 17.41
C GLY A 92 15.51 -3.91 16.32
N PHE A 93 15.14 -3.49 15.09
CA PHE A 93 15.04 -4.38 13.94
C PHE A 93 16.44 -4.87 13.51
N PRO A 94 16.59 -6.16 13.07
CA PRO A 94 17.87 -6.71 12.64
C PRO A 94 18.51 -5.88 11.51
N PRO A 95 19.70 -5.30 11.72
CA PRO A 95 20.32 -4.38 10.77
C PRO A 95 20.61 -4.99 9.40
N GLU A 96 20.96 -6.29 9.38
CA GLU A 96 21.28 -7.03 8.16
C GLU A 96 20.09 -7.22 7.22
N LYS A 97 18.86 -7.15 7.74
CA LYS A 97 17.61 -7.24 6.95
C LYS A 97 17.16 -5.90 6.36
N ILE A 98 17.65 -4.76 6.89
CA ILE A 98 17.21 -3.43 6.48
C ILE A 98 17.37 -3.17 4.96
N PRO A 99 18.47 -3.56 4.29
CA PRO A 99 18.58 -3.36 2.84
C PRO A 99 17.44 -4.00 2.04
N THR A 100 16.99 -5.20 2.42
CA THR A 100 15.87 -5.89 1.75
C THR A 100 14.55 -5.19 2.03
N VAL A 101 14.34 -4.68 3.25
CA VAL A 101 13.17 -3.83 3.57
C VAL A 101 13.12 -2.59 2.69
N VAL A 102 14.24 -1.89 2.53
CA VAL A 102 14.33 -0.68 1.69
C VAL A 102 14.09 -1.01 0.22
N GLU A 103 14.60 -2.16 -0.28
CA GLU A 103 14.33 -2.62 -1.64
C GLU A 103 12.82 -2.89 -1.85
N ALA A 104 12.17 -3.58 -0.91
CA ALA A 104 10.74 -3.84 -0.97
C ALA A 104 9.93 -2.53 -0.95
N ILE A 105 10.31 -1.55 -0.11
CA ILE A 105 9.69 -0.22 -0.11
C ILE A 105 9.90 0.49 -1.46
N ARG A 106 11.11 0.45 -2.01
CA ARG A 106 11.43 1.08 -3.30
C ARG A 106 10.57 0.54 -4.45
N THR A 107 10.18 -0.71 -4.39
CA THR A 107 9.56 -1.45 -5.49
C THR A 107 8.09 -1.81 -5.28
N HIS A 108 7.47 -1.36 -4.17
CA HIS A 108 6.10 -1.75 -3.81
C HIS A 108 5.03 -1.23 -4.78
N GLN A 109 5.29 -0.11 -5.47
CA GLN A 109 4.31 0.44 -6.41
C GLN A 109 4.11 -0.46 -7.64
N PRO A 110 2.97 -0.40 -8.34
CA PRO A 110 2.67 -1.24 -9.51
C PRO A 110 3.76 -1.22 -10.59
N SER A 111 4.37 -0.06 -10.84
CA SER A 111 5.48 0.09 -11.80
C SER A 111 6.82 -0.47 -11.31
N GLY A 112 6.92 -0.83 -10.04
CA GLY A 112 8.14 -1.33 -9.43
C GLY A 112 8.58 -2.68 -10.01
N LYS A 113 9.88 -2.94 -9.92
CA LYS A 113 10.51 -4.18 -10.38
C LYS A 113 11.27 -4.82 -9.21
N PRO A 114 10.57 -5.47 -8.28
CA PRO A 114 11.21 -6.13 -7.15
C PRO A 114 12.09 -7.30 -7.63
N THR A 115 13.19 -7.51 -6.92
CA THR A 115 14.15 -8.58 -7.17
C THR A 115 14.15 -9.65 -6.08
N SER A 116 13.59 -9.33 -4.90
CA SER A 116 13.42 -10.27 -3.79
C SER A 116 11.99 -10.84 -3.75
N THR A 117 11.83 -12.00 -3.12
CA THR A 117 10.51 -12.61 -2.87
C THR A 117 9.67 -11.68 -2.00
N GLU A 118 10.26 -11.07 -0.98
CA GLU A 118 9.62 -10.12 -0.06
C GLU A 118 9.10 -8.89 -0.81
N GLY A 119 9.92 -8.32 -1.69
CA GLY A 119 9.51 -7.19 -2.54
C GLY A 119 8.35 -7.54 -3.48
N ILE A 120 8.35 -8.75 -4.06
CA ILE A 120 7.24 -9.24 -4.88
C ILE A 120 5.96 -9.37 -4.04
N ILE A 121 6.05 -9.97 -2.84
CA ILE A 121 4.93 -10.14 -1.92
C ILE A 121 4.33 -8.78 -1.54
N VAL A 122 5.15 -7.84 -1.11
CA VAL A 122 4.70 -6.50 -0.70
C VAL A 122 4.01 -5.78 -1.86
N ARG A 123 4.62 -5.81 -3.07
CA ARG A 123 4.06 -5.19 -4.27
C ARG A 123 2.73 -5.81 -4.69
N ASP A 124 2.65 -7.12 -4.75
CA ASP A 124 1.43 -7.83 -5.14
C ASP A 124 0.30 -7.61 -4.13
N ALA A 125 0.62 -7.54 -2.83
CA ALA A 125 -0.34 -7.20 -1.78
C ALA A 125 -0.85 -5.76 -1.93
N ASP A 126 0.03 -4.78 -2.21
CA ASP A 126 -0.38 -3.39 -2.42
C ASP A 126 -1.23 -3.22 -3.70
N ILE A 127 -0.93 -3.96 -4.76
CA ILE A 127 -1.78 -4.03 -5.96
C ILE A 127 -3.18 -4.56 -5.60
N LEU A 128 -3.27 -5.62 -4.80
CA LEU A 128 -4.55 -6.20 -4.37
C LEU A 128 -5.38 -5.24 -3.51
N GLU A 129 -4.74 -4.39 -2.69
CA GLU A 129 -5.44 -3.32 -1.93
C GLU A 129 -6.08 -2.27 -2.85
N GLN A 130 -5.62 -2.17 -4.08
CA GLN A 130 -6.17 -1.27 -5.10
C GLN A 130 -7.28 -1.92 -5.95
N LEU A 131 -7.73 -3.12 -5.56
CA LEU A 131 -8.85 -3.85 -6.16
C LEU A 131 -9.94 -4.13 -5.11
N GLY A 132 -11.18 -4.24 -5.55
CA GLY A 132 -12.32 -4.66 -4.71
C GLY A 132 -12.95 -3.56 -3.86
N ALA A 133 -13.71 -3.97 -2.86
CA ALA A 133 -14.54 -3.07 -2.04
C ALA A 133 -13.73 -2.00 -1.28
N THR A 134 -12.57 -2.38 -0.74
CA THR A 134 -11.73 -1.43 0.01
C THR A 134 -11.26 -0.26 -0.86
N THR A 135 -10.87 -0.52 -2.10
CA THR A 135 -10.43 0.55 -3.00
C THR A 135 -11.59 1.46 -3.39
N ILE A 136 -12.81 0.92 -3.58
CA ILE A 136 -14.02 1.73 -3.85
C ILE A 136 -14.21 2.73 -2.70
N LEU A 137 -14.28 2.25 -1.46
CA LEU A 137 -14.47 3.10 -0.29
C LEU A 137 -13.36 4.15 -0.15
N ARG A 138 -12.09 3.73 -0.27
CA ARG A 138 -10.93 4.64 -0.18
C ARG A 138 -10.93 5.71 -1.27
N THR A 139 -11.40 5.38 -2.47
CA THR A 139 -11.44 6.33 -3.59
C THR A 139 -12.60 7.31 -3.44
N VAL A 140 -13.79 6.82 -3.12
CA VAL A 140 -14.98 7.67 -2.90
C VAL A 140 -14.78 8.65 -1.74
N CYS A 141 -14.14 8.22 -0.64
CA CYS A 141 -13.85 9.09 0.50
C CYS A 141 -12.88 10.26 0.17
N LYS A 142 -12.19 10.22 -0.97
CA LYS A 142 -11.27 11.29 -1.41
C LYS A 142 -11.95 12.39 -2.21
N ILE A 143 -13.14 12.17 -2.72
CA ILE A 143 -13.88 13.15 -3.54
C ILE A 143 -14.08 14.43 -2.73
N GLY A 144 -13.65 15.55 -3.32
CA GLY A 144 -13.68 16.86 -2.68
C GLY A 144 -12.65 17.11 -1.57
N ARG A 145 -11.77 16.11 -1.27
CA ARG A 145 -10.70 16.22 -0.26
C ARG A 145 -9.30 16.09 -0.84
N ASP A 146 -9.18 15.46 -1.99
CA ASP A 146 -7.92 15.25 -2.72
C ASP A 146 -8.06 15.90 -4.09
N THR A 147 -7.12 16.72 -4.49
CA THR A 147 -7.14 17.47 -5.76
C THR A 147 -7.28 16.60 -7.01
N ARG A 148 -6.96 15.31 -6.90
CA ARG A 148 -7.10 14.32 -7.98
C ARG A 148 -8.53 13.79 -8.14
N PHE A 149 -9.42 14.05 -7.18
CA PHE A 149 -10.78 13.50 -7.12
C PHE A 149 -11.76 14.64 -6.84
N GLN A 150 -12.10 15.40 -7.89
CA GLN A 150 -13.06 16.50 -7.80
C GLN A 150 -14.49 16.01 -7.95
N THR A 151 -14.70 14.98 -8.77
CA THR A 151 -16.00 14.46 -9.20
C THR A 151 -16.10 12.96 -9.03
N PHE A 152 -17.31 12.40 -9.14
CA PHE A 152 -17.50 10.96 -9.27
C PHE A 152 -16.83 10.39 -10.52
N SER A 153 -16.83 11.14 -11.63
CA SER A 153 -16.16 10.73 -12.87
C SER A 153 -14.66 10.48 -12.65
N ASP A 154 -13.97 11.34 -11.89
CA ASP A 154 -12.55 11.15 -11.57
C ASP A 154 -12.32 9.86 -10.77
N ALA A 155 -13.20 9.60 -9.81
CA ALA A 155 -13.14 8.39 -8.98
C ALA A 155 -13.39 7.13 -9.82
N LEU A 156 -14.43 7.14 -10.66
CA LEU A 156 -14.79 6.02 -11.53
C LEU A 156 -13.68 5.75 -12.57
N ALA A 157 -13.08 6.80 -13.13
CA ALA A 157 -11.98 6.65 -14.09
C ALA A 157 -10.76 5.96 -13.47
N VAL A 158 -10.39 6.31 -12.23
CA VAL A 158 -9.29 5.65 -11.51
C VAL A 158 -9.63 4.22 -11.17
N LEU A 159 -10.84 3.94 -10.68
CA LEU A 159 -11.30 2.58 -10.39
C LEU A 159 -11.32 1.70 -11.64
N GLN A 160 -11.78 2.23 -12.77
CA GLN A 160 -11.75 1.53 -14.07
C GLN A 160 -10.32 1.23 -14.52
N LYS A 161 -9.43 2.23 -14.47
CA LYS A 161 -8.02 2.04 -14.80
C LYS A 161 -7.38 0.94 -13.94
N ASN A 162 -7.67 0.92 -12.64
CA ASN A 162 -7.16 -0.12 -11.76
C ASN A 162 -7.67 -1.52 -12.16
N ALA A 163 -8.96 -1.63 -12.44
CA ALA A 163 -9.57 -2.89 -12.89
C ALA A 163 -8.96 -3.43 -14.20
N ASP A 164 -8.57 -2.52 -15.11
CA ASP A 164 -8.05 -2.90 -16.43
C ASP A 164 -6.55 -3.21 -16.42
N THR A 165 -5.77 -2.53 -15.56
CA THR A 165 -4.31 -2.56 -15.67
C THR A 165 -3.61 -3.35 -14.57
N LEU A 166 -4.16 -3.38 -13.37
CA LEU A 166 -3.46 -3.95 -12.21
C LEU A 166 -3.44 -5.49 -12.18
N PRO A 167 -4.51 -6.21 -12.57
CA PRO A 167 -4.49 -7.67 -12.53
C PRO A 167 -3.35 -8.29 -13.35
N GLY A 168 -3.05 -7.72 -14.51
CA GLY A 168 -1.96 -8.18 -15.39
C GLY A 168 -0.56 -7.96 -14.84
N GLN A 169 -0.43 -7.18 -13.76
CA GLN A 169 0.86 -6.87 -13.13
C GLN A 169 1.21 -7.80 -11.96
N LEU A 170 0.25 -8.58 -11.46
CA LEU A 170 0.47 -9.52 -10.37
C LEU A 170 1.44 -10.64 -10.78
N LYS A 171 2.41 -10.91 -9.91
CA LYS A 171 3.47 -11.89 -10.17
C LYS A 171 3.16 -13.26 -9.58
N LEU A 172 2.73 -13.30 -8.33
CA LEU A 172 2.52 -14.57 -7.62
C LEU A 172 1.17 -15.20 -7.97
N PRO A 173 1.11 -16.54 -8.14
CA PRO A 173 -0.15 -17.25 -8.41
C PRO A 173 -1.21 -17.00 -7.33
N ALA A 174 -0.83 -16.99 -6.05
CA ALA A 174 -1.73 -16.72 -4.94
C ALA A 174 -2.35 -15.31 -5.05
N ALA A 175 -1.57 -14.30 -5.44
CA ALA A 175 -2.07 -12.94 -5.66
C ALA A 175 -3.11 -12.89 -6.79
N ARG A 176 -2.88 -13.60 -7.89
CA ARG A 176 -3.84 -13.69 -9.01
C ARG A 176 -5.16 -14.33 -8.58
N GLN A 177 -5.11 -15.41 -7.80
CA GLN A 177 -6.31 -16.04 -7.26
C GLN A 177 -7.09 -15.10 -6.32
N LEU A 178 -6.39 -14.37 -5.44
CA LEU A 178 -6.98 -13.41 -4.54
C LEU A 178 -7.56 -12.18 -5.26
N ALA A 179 -7.06 -11.87 -6.46
CA ALA A 179 -7.56 -10.76 -7.27
C ALA A 179 -8.93 -11.03 -7.90
N GLU A 180 -9.26 -12.27 -8.24
CA GLU A 180 -10.49 -12.60 -8.98
C GLU A 180 -11.77 -12.10 -8.30
N PRO A 181 -12.08 -12.47 -7.03
CA PRO A 181 -13.28 -12.00 -6.37
C PRO A 181 -13.25 -10.48 -6.12
N ARG A 182 -12.08 -9.90 -5.91
CA ARG A 182 -11.92 -8.44 -5.74
C ARG A 182 -12.24 -7.71 -7.02
N LEU A 183 -11.73 -8.22 -8.14
CA LEU A 183 -11.96 -7.66 -9.47
C LEU A 183 -13.43 -7.78 -9.87
N GLN A 184 -14.07 -8.91 -9.56
CA GLN A 184 -15.51 -9.08 -9.80
C GLN A 184 -16.32 -8.04 -9.05
N THR A 185 -16.04 -7.82 -7.75
CA THR A 185 -16.70 -6.78 -6.94
C THR A 185 -16.54 -5.39 -7.56
N LEU A 186 -15.31 -5.06 -7.98
CA LEU A 186 -15.02 -3.76 -8.58
C LEU A 186 -15.74 -3.56 -9.90
N ARG A 187 -15.76 -4.56 -10.77
CA ARG A 187 -16.48 -4.52 -12.07
C ARG A 187 -17.97 -4.37 -11.90
N THR A 188 -18.57 -5.16 -11.00
CA THR A 188 -20.02 -5.06 -10.69
C THR A 188 -20.37 -3.65 -10.20
N PHE A 189 -19.56 -3.06 -9.33
CA PHE A 189 -19.77 -1.67 -8.89
C PHE A 189 -19.68 -0.68 -10.05
N LEU A 190 -18.67 -0.81 -10.91
CA LEU A 190 -18.47 0.08 -12.07
C LEU A 190 -19.63 -0.02 -13.07
N GLU A 191 -20.14 -1.23 -13.31
CA GLU A 191 -21.30 -1.46 -14.18
C GLU A 191 -22.57 -0.81 -13.61
N ALA A 192 -22.84 -1.00 -12.31
CA ALA A 192 -23.96 -0.38 -11.63
C ALA A 192 -23.87 1.16 -11.66
N ALA A 193 -22.71 1.72 -11.33
CA ALA A 193 -22.50 3.16 -11.35
C ALA A 193 -22.71 3.79 -12.73
N ARG A 194 -22.36 3.09 -13.81
CA ARG A 194 -22.64 3.54 -15.18
C ARG A 194 -24.12 3.48 -15.52
N ALA A 195 -24.80 2.41 -15.13
CA ALA A 195 -26.24 2.25 -15.36
C ALA A 195 -27.06 3.33 -14.63
N GLU A 196 -26.57 3.79 -13.48
CA GLU A 196 -27.18 4.85 -12.67
C GLU A 196 -26.70 6.26 -13.06
N HIS A 197 -25.91 6.40 -14.12
CA HIS A 197 -25.36 7.69 -14.62
C HIS A 197 -24.55 8.47 -13.59
N CYS A 198 -23.88 7.78 -12.67
CA CYS A 198 -23.07 8.43 -11.62
C CYS A 198 -21.83 9.20 -12.13
N GLY A 199 -21.58 9.22 -13.42
CA GLY A 199 -20.40 9.83 -14.04
C GLY A 199 -20.71 10.73 -15.24
N GLY A 200 -21.98 11.13 -15.39
CA GLY A 200 -22.42 12.04 -16.44
C GLY A 200 -22.15 13.52 -16.14
#